data_dd9a8d3901802de3c49969472c4c72f9
#
_entry.id   dd9a8d3901802de3c49969472c4c72f9
#
_cell.length_a   1.000
_cell.length_b   1.000
_cell.length_c   1.000
_cell.angle_alpha   90.00
_cell.angle_beta   90.00
_cell.angle_gamma   90.00
#
_symmetry.space_group_name_H-M   'P 1'
#
loop_
_entity.id
_entity.type
_entity.pdbx_description
1 polymer ?
#
loop_
_entity_poly.entity_id
_entity_poly.type
_entity_poly.pdbx_seq_one_letter_code
_entity_poly.pdbx_strand_id
1 'polypeptide(L)'
;MIPLETGAIKIETRTAGAAVHVCPREGGVLLVIGEPGAEGSRSAIMSPEQAEMVLHALGFAVARIREEARLKAEERAGLEERLLDQEVRLRGS
;
A
#
# COMPACT_ATOMS: atom_id res chain seq x y z
N MET A 1 -10.44 -7.03 -4.48
CA MET A 1 -9.65 -7.94 -5.34
C MET A 1 -10.56 -8.98 -5.94
N ILE A 2 -10.63 -9.08 -7.26
CA ILE A 2 -11.53 -10.00 -7.96
C ILE A 2 -10.67 -10.95 -8.79
N PRO A 3 -10.72 -12.26 -8.54
CA PRO A 3 -10.00 -13.22 -9.38
C PRO A 3 -10.66 -13.33 -10.75
N LEU A 4 -9.85 -13.38 -11.80
CA LEU A 4 -10.30 -13.59 -13.18
C LEU A 4 -10.20 -15.06 -13.53
N GLU A 5 -10.92 -15.49 -14.58
CA GLU A 5 -10.97 -16.89 -15.01
C GLU A 5 -9.60 -17.53 -15.27
N THR A 6 -8.62 -16.74 -15.67
CA THR A 6 -7.25 -17.21 -15.95
C THR A 6 -6.35 -17.24 -14.71
N GLY A 7 -6.90 -17.03 -13.52
CA GLY A 7 -6.11 -16.88 -12.30
C GLY A 7 -5.54 -15.48 -12.13
N ALA A 8 -5.80 -14.57 -13.05
CA ALA A 8 -5.37 -13.18 -12.95
C ALA A 8 -6.15 -12.47 -11.84
N ILE A 9 -5.48 -11.53 -11.19
CA ILE A 9 -6.06 -10.76 -10.09
C ILE A 9 -6.01 -9.28 -10.46
N LYS A 10 -7.17 -8.62 -10.37
CA LYS A 10 -7.26 -7.17 -10.60
C LYS A 10 -7.35 -6.47 -9.25
N ILE A 11 -6.50 -5.48 -9.04
CA ILE A 11 -6.49 -4.66 -7.83
C ILE A 11 -6.77 -3.22 -8.22
N GLU A 12 -7.87 -2.67 -7.72
CA GLU A 12 -8.19 -1.25 -7.92
C GLU A 12 -7.23 -0.39 -7.10
N THR A 13 -6.79 0.71 -7.66
CA THR A 13 -5.90 1.65 -6.98
C THR A 13 -6.60 3.00 -6.79
N ARG A 14 -5.96 3.89 -6.05
CA ARG A 14 -6.48 5.25 -5.83
C ARG A 14 -6.32 6.13 -7.07
N THR A 15 -5.51 5.68 -8.03
CA THR A 15 -5.28 6.41 -9.29
C THR A 15 -6.27 5.92 -10.33
N ALA A 16 -7.12 6.80 -10.84
CA ALA A 16 -8.10 6.46 -11.87
C ALA A 16 -7.40 5.93 -13.12
N GLY A 17 -7.89 4.82 -13.65
CA GLY A 17 -7.35 4.20 -14.86
C GLY A 17 -6.02 3.46 -14.67
N ALA A 18 -5.58 3.28 -13.42
CA ALA A 18 -4.32 2.60 -13.13
C ALA A 18 -4.51 1.36 -12.24
N ALA A 19 -5.51 0.56 -12.54
CA ALA A 19 -5.70 -0.73 -11.86
C ALA A 19 -4.48 -1.61 -12.12
N VAL A 20 -4.12 -2.43 -11.13
CA VAL A 20 -3.00 -3.36 -11.24
C VAL A 20 -3.53 -4.76 -11.50
N HIS A 21 -3.07 -5.36 -12.58
CA HIS A 21 -3.42 -6.74 -12.94
C HIS A 21 -2.21 -7.64 -12.69
N VAL A 22 -2.40 -8.69 -11.93
CA VAL A 22 -1.35 -9.67 -11.63
C VAL A 22 -1.76 -10.98 -12.29
N CYS A 23 -1.01 -11.40 -13.29
CA CYS A 23 -1.35 -12.57 -14.11
C CYS A 23 -0.26 -13.64 -14.00
N PRO A 24 -0.56 -14.80 -13.42
CA PRO A 24 0.39 -15.92 -13.45
C PRO A 24 0.65 -16.34 -14.87
N ARG A 25 1.90 -16.59 -15.21
CA ARG A 25 2.34 -17.09 -16.50
C ARG A 25 3.25 -18.29 -16.28
N GLU A 26 3.44 -19.09 -17.31
CA GLU A 26 4.40 -20.18 -17.26
C GLU A 26 5.80 -19.63 -16.97
N GLY A 27 6.36 -20.01 -15.82
CA GLY A 27 7.68 -19.58 -15.41
C GLY A 27 7.79 -18.14 -14.89
N GLY A 28 6.66 -17.44 -14.65
CA GLY A 28 6.76 -16.08 -14.16
C GLY A 28 5.42 -15.41 -13.86
N VAL A 29 5.47 -14.11 -13.66
CA VAL A 29 4.31 -13.28 -13.34
C VAL A 29 4.29 -12.08 -14.29
N LEU A 30 3.16 -11.86 -14.93
CA LEU A 30 2.92 -10.65 -15.71
C LEU A 30 2.22 -9.63 -14.84
N LEU A 31 2.81 -8.46 -14.70
CA LEU A 31 2.22 -7.33 -13.98
C LEU A 31 1.82 -6.27 -15.01
N VAL A 32 0.56 -5.85 -14.98
CA VAL A 32 0.04 -4.80 -15.88
C VAL A 32 -0.53 -3.67 -15.05
N ILE A 33 -0.15 -2.44 -15.38
CA ILE A 33 -0.73 -1.24 -14.78
C ILE A 33 -1.54 -0.52 -15.84
N GLY A 34 -2.82 -0.31 -15.58
CA GLY A 34 -3.79 0.19 -16.55
C GLY A 34 -4.62 -0.94 -17.12
N GLU A 35 -5.48 -0.63 -18.09
CA GLU A 35 -6.26 -1.68 -18.76
C GLU A 35 -5.38 -2.42 -19.75
N PRO A 36 -5.36 -3.77 -19.69
CA PRO A 36 -4.52 -4.56 -20.63
C PRO A 36 -4.85 -4.23 -22.09
N GLY A 37 -3.81 -3.95 -22.86
CA GLY A 37 -3.96 -3.62 -24.28
C GLY A 37 -4.37 -2.18 -24.55
N ALA A 38 -4.69 -1.38 -23.53
CA ALA A 38 -5.06 0.02 -23.72
C ALA A 38 -3.81 0.89 -23.90
N GLU A 39 -3.99 2.00 -24.62
CA GLU A 39 -2.93 2.99 -24.76
C GLU A 39 -2.58 3.57 -23.40
N GLY A 40 -1.28 3.67 -23.11
CA GLY A 40 -0.80 4.16 -21.82
C GLY A 40 -0.62 3.09 -20.76
N SER A 41 -1.06 1.85 -21.00
CA SER A 41 -0.80 0.76 -20.06
C SER A 41 0.68 0.38 -20.09
N ARG A 42 1.16 -0.15 -18.99
CA ARG A 42 2.54 -0.63 -18.85
C ARG A 42 2.51 -2.04 -18.30
N SER A 43 3.41 -2.87 -18.79
CA SER A 43 3.50 -4.26 -18.34
C SER A 43 4.94 -4.67 -18.14
N ALA A 44 5.13 -5.62 -17.25
CA ALA A 44 6.44 -6.23 -16.99
C ALA A 44 6.24 -7.71 -16.70
N ILE A 45 7.13 -8.52 -17.23
CA ILE A 45 7.17 -9.96 -16.94
C ILE A 45 8.33 -10.17 -15.97
N MET A 46 8.03 -10.83 -14.85
CA MET A 46 8.99 -11.08 -13.79
C MET A 46 9.17 -12.57 -13.57
N SER A 47 10.40 -12.98 -13.22
CA SER A 47 10.63 -14.33 -12.71
C SER A 47 9.94 -14.48 -11.35
N PRO A 48 9.72 -15.71 -10.87
CA PRO A 48 9.16 -15.89 -9.51
C PRO A 48 9.99 -15.18 -8.43
N GLU A 49 11.31 -15.20 -8.56
CA GLU A 49 12.22 -14.55 -7.61
C GLU A 49 12.06 -13.03 -7.63
N GLN A 50 11.92 -12.44 -8.81
CA GLN A 50 11.69 -11.00 -8.95
C GLN A 50 10.33 -10.61 -8.38
N ALA A 51 9.31 -11.42 -8.61
CA ALA A 51 7.98 -11.20 -8.06
C ALA A 51 8.00 -11.25 -6.53
N GLU A 52 8.76 -12.17 -5.95
CA GLU A 52 8.96 -12.23 -4.50
C GLU A 52 9.65 -10.97 -3.97
N MET A 53 10.63 -10.45 -4.69
CA MET A 53 11.30 -9.21 -4.31
C MET A 53 10.31 -8.03 -4.27
N VAL A 54 9.42 -7.95 -5.26
CA VAL A 54 8.37 -6.92 -5.29
C VAL A 54 7.42 -7.09 -4.12
N LEU A 55 7.01 -8.32 -3.83
CA LEU A 55 6.15 -8.64 -2.69
C LEU A 55 6.77 -8.17 -1.38
N HIS A 56 8.04 -8.48 -1.15
CA HIS A 56 8.76 -8.07 0.05
C HIS A 56 8.91 -6.55 0.12
N ALA A 57 9.23 -5.90 -0.99
CA ALA A 57 9.37 -4.45 -1.04
C ALA A 57 8.04 -3.75 -0.72
N LEU A 58 6.92 -4.23 -1.26
CA LEU A 58 5.60 -3.70 -0.97
C LEU A 58 5.24 -3.89 0.50
N GLY A 59 5.52 -5.07 1.05
CA GLY A 59 5.28 -5.36 2.46
C GLY A 59 6.07 -4.45 3.37
N PHE A 60 7.34 -4.23 3.05
CA PHE A 60 8.20 -3.32 3.79
C PHE A 60 7.67 -1.88 3.76
N ALA A 61 7.26 -1.40 2.58
CA ALA A 61 6.70 -0.06 2.42
C ALA A 61 5.42 0.13 3.24
N VAL A 62 4.52 -0.86 3.20
CA VAL A 62 3.28 -0.83 3.97
C VAL A 62 3.57 -0.79 5.47
N ALA A 63 4.50 -1.62 5.94
CA ALA A 63 4.88 -1.64 7.35
C ALA A 63 5.44 -0.30 7.80
N ARG A 64 6.26 0.33 6.96
CA ARG A 64 6.84 1.66 7.27
C ARG A 64 5.77 2.74 7.35
N ILE A 65 4.82 2.75 6.42
CA ILE A 65 3.73 3.73 6.42
C ILE A 65 2.87 3.58 7.68
N ARG A 66 2.56 2.35 8.06
CA ARG A 66 1.78 2.06 9.27
C ARG A 66 2.52 2.47 10.53
N GLU A 67 3.83 2.25 10.58
CA GLU A 67 4.66 2.65 11.70
C GLU A 67 4.70 4.18 11.84
N GLU A 68 4.89 4.91 10.76
CA GLU A 68 4.86 6.37 10.76
C GLU A 68 3.51 6.91 11.22
N ALA A 69 2.41 6.30 10.78
CA ALA A 69 1.07 6.68 11.20
C ALA A 69 0.86 6.44 12.70
N ARG A 70 1.37 5.31 13.21
CA ARG A 70 1.31 4.99 14.63
C ARG A 70 2.08 6.00 15.47
N LEU A 71 3.29 6.34 15.04
CA LEU A 71 4.13 7.33 15.74
C LEU A 71 3.47 8.71 15.76
N LYS A 72 2.89 9.13 14.67
CA LYS A 72 2.14 10.40 14.60
C LYS A 72 0.95 10.41 15.54
N ALA A 73 0.22 9.31 15.61
CA ALA A 73 -0.92 9.18 16.53
C ALA A 73 -0.46 9.25 17.99
N GLU A 74 0.65 8.62 18.32
CA GLU A 74 1.24 8.66 19.66
C GLU A 74 1.70 10.08 20.03
N GLU A 75 2.33 10.78 19.11
CA GLU A 75 2.74 12.17 19.30
C GLU A 75 1.54 13.09 19.57
N ARG A 76 0.45 12.92 18.82
CA ARG A 76 -0.78 13.67 19.02
C ARG A 76 -1.38 13.39 20.40
N ALA A 77 -1.46 12.13 20.76
CA ALA A 77 -1.99 11.72 22.06
C ALA A 77 -1.16 12.32 23.20
N GLY A 78 0.17 12.25 23.08
CA GLY A 78 1.07 12.83 24.06
C GLY A 78 0.93 14.35 24.18
N LEU A 79 0.74 15.03 23.06
CA LEU A 79 0.55 16.47 23.05
C LEU A 79 -0.78 16.87 23.70
N GLU A 80 -1.85 16.16 23.39
CA GLU A 80 -3.17 16.39 24.02
C GLU A 80 -3.13 16.16 25.52
N GLU A 81 -2.45 15.13 25.99
CA GLU A 81 -2.25 14.87 27.40
C GLU A 81 -1.52 16.01 28.10
N ARG A 82 -0.45 16.53 27.50
CA ARG A 82 0.31 17.67 28.05
C ARG A 82 -0.53 18.92 28.14
N LEU A 83 -1.34 19.19 27.13
CA LEU A 83 -2.24 20.37 27.13
C LEU A 83 -3.29 20.26 28.21
N LEU A 84 -3.90 19.08 28.38
CA LEU A 84 -4.87 18.83 29.43
C LEU A 84 -4.24 18.97 30.83
N ASP A 85 -3.04 18.47 31.00
CA ASP A 85 -2.31 18.56 32.25
C ASP A 85 -2.01 20.03 32.63
N GLN A 86 -1.59 20.84 31.67
CA GLN A 86 -1.39 22.27 31.85
C GLN A 86 -2.70 23.01 32.25
N GLU A 87 -3.79 22.67 31.57
CA GLU A 87 -5.09 23.23 31.88
C GLU A 87 -5.54 22.94 33.32
N VAL A 88 -5.33 21.69 33.73
CA VAL A 88 -5.66 21.27 35.11
C VAL A 88 -4.82 22.04 36.12
N ARG A 89 -3.53 22.19 35.88
CA ARG A 89 -2.64 22.97 36.77
C ARG A 89 -3.04 24.42 36.89
N LEU A 90 -3.40 25.05 35.77
CA LEU A 90 -3.85 26.45 35.77
C LEU A 90 -5.16 26.65 36.53
N ARG A 91 -6.08 25.68 36.44
CA ARG A 91 -7.36 25.72 37.17
C ARG A 91 -7.20 25.40 38.64
N GLY A 92 -6.19 24.61 39.00
CA GLY A 92 -5.94 24.19 40.38
C GLY A 92 -5.16 25.19 41.21
N SER A 93 -4.68 26.27 40.62
CA SER A 93 -3.91 27.31 41.34
C SER A 93 -4.78 28.53 41.83
#